data_43bdca58e53086120e68405b9d9fdc44
#
_entry.id   43bdca58e53086120e68405b9d9fdc44
#
_cell.length_a   1.000
_cell.length_b   1.000
_cell.length_c   1.000
_cell.angle_alpha   90.00
_cell.angle_beta   90.00
_cell.angle_gamma   90.00
#
_symmetry.space_group_name_H-M   'P 1'
#
loop_
_entity.id
_entity.type
_entity.pdbx_description
1 polymer ?
#
loop_
_entity_poly.entity_id
_entity_poly.type
_entity_poly.pdbx_seq_one_letter_code
_entity_poly.pdbx_strand_id
1 'polypeptide(L)'
;TTGHRPSPFLERDKMNLLLAPRPQAPVRGMLLHCGAEKVDREQLFQVPTPHGTRTWFPLPHRTILGEVETQLLSSGFKITGETHALSRAGARYFGVLSVSLPAMSQADYSWVVGIRNSHDQTYPAGLVAGTRVFVCDNLAFSGEVRISRKHIRHAMRDLRHLTARAVGQLGDKFLQLDQRVDAYKGRGINDPKAHDLVIRAVDCQAITASQIP
;
A
#
# COMPACT_ATOMS: atom_id res chain seq x y z
N THR A 1 19.24 36.19 -0.42
CA THR A 1 18.66 34.82 -0.46
C THR A 1 17.28 34.86 0.18
N THR A 2 16.26 35.12 -0.64
CA THR A 2 14.85 35.18 -0.24
C THR A 2 14.29 33.78 -0.18
N GLY A 3 14.05 33.28 1.04
CA GLY A 3 13.37 32.01 1.29
C GLY A 3 11.89 32.12 0.88
N HIS A 4 11.53 31.41 -0.18
CA HIS A 4 10.16 31.30 -0.65
C HIS A 4 9.39 30.39 0.33
N ARG A 5 8.57 30.97 1.21
CA ARG A 5 7.57 30.23 1.98
C ARG A 5 6.42 29.82 1.04
N PRO A 6 6.02 28.58 0.98
CA PRO A 6 4.87 28.19 0.18
C PRO A 6 3.61 28.92 0.69
N SER A 7 2.78 29.36 -0.24
CA SER A 7 1.55 30.08 0.04
C SER A 7 0.60 29.26 0.92
N PRO A 8 -0.01 29.84 1.96
CA PRO A 8 -0.97 29.14 2.82
C PRO A 8 -2.22 28.64 2.08
N PHE A 9 -2.50 29.14 0.88
CA PHE A 9 -3.55 28.65 -0.01
C PHE A 9 -3.25 27.25 -0.56
N LEU A 10 -1.99 26.94 -0.90
CA LEU A 10 -1.59 25.63 -1.40
C LEU A 10 -1.66 24.52 -0.34
N GLU A 11 -1.46 24.87 0.93
CA GLU A 11 -1.63 23.90 2.03
C GLU A 11 -3.09 23.64 2.37
N ARG A 12 -3.96 24.65 2.25
CA ARG A 12 -5.41 24.49 2.46
C ARG A 12 -6.07 23.63 1.39
N ASP A 13 -5.69 23.81 0.12
CA ASP A 13 -6.21 22.99 -0.98
C ASP A 13 -5.74 21.53 -0.89
N LYS A 14 -4.50 21.30 -0.47
CA LYS A 14 -3.98 19.94 -0.18
C LYS A 14 -4.71 19.30 1.00
N MET A 15 -5.02 20.04 2.04
CA MET A 15 -5.74 19.53 3.21
C MET A 15 -7.21 19.23 2.87
N ASN A 16 -7.87 20.04 2.05
CA ASN A 16 -9.23 19.79 1.58
C ASN A 16 -9.30 18.55 0.64
N LEU A 17 -8.28 18.35 -0.20
CA LEU A 17 -8.20 17.16 -1.06
C LEU A 17 -8.02 15.86 -0.25
N LEU A 18 -7.32 15.93 0.88
CA LEU A 18 -7.11 14.79 1.80
C LEU A 18 -8.36 14.45 2.63
N LEU A 19 -9.26 15.41 2.83
CA LEU A 19 -10.49 15.25 3.63
C LEU A 19 -11.73 14.93 2.78
N ALA A 20 -11.63 14.97 1.44
CA ALA A 20 -12.75 14.65 0.58
C ALA A 20 -13.20 13.19 0.76
N PRO A 21 -14.50 12.92 0.98
CA PRO A 21 -15.00 11.56 1.07
C PRO A 21 -14.77 10.82 -0.25
N ARG A 22 -14.13 9.66 -0.17
CA ARG A 22 -13.85 8.81 -1.32
C ARG A 22 -14.84 7.65 -1.39
N PRO A 23 -15.26 7.20 -2.61
CA PRO A 23 -16.11 6.04 -2.72
C PRO A 23 -15.40 4.82 -2.11
N GLN A 24 -16.06 4.20 -1.13
CA GLN A 24 -15.55 3.02 -0.45
C GLN A 24 -15.94 1.76 -1.26
N ALA A 25 -15.18 1.46 -2.29
CA ALA A 25 -15.23 0.12 -2.85
C ALA A 25 -14.55 -0.86 -1.87
N PRO A 26 -15.04 -2.11 -1.72
CA PRO A 26 -14.40 -3.09 -0.84
C PRO A 26 -12.97 -3.37 -1.32
N VAL A 27 -11.98 -2.91 -0.56
CA VAL A 27 -10.57 -3.10 -0.89
C VAL A 27 -10.14 -4.48 -0.41
N ARG A 28 -9.70 -5.33 -1.34
CA ARG A 28 -9.16 -6.66 -1.03
C ARG A 28 -7.69 -6.52 -0.57
N GLY A 29 -7.27 -7.36 0.36
CA GLY A 29 -5.87 -7.43 0.79
C GLY A 29 -5.59 -7.07 2.24
N MET A 30 -6.57 -6.54 2.97
CA MET A 30 -6.45 -6.31 4.41
C MET A 30 -7.07 -7.48 5.19
N LEU A 31 -6.28 -8.13 6.02
CA LEU A 31 -6.67 -9.24 6.88
C LEU A 31 -6.59 -8.80 8.35
N LEU A 32 -7.71 -8.83 9.05
CA LEU A 32 -7.81 -8.43 10.46
C LEU A 32 -8.29 -9.63 11.29
N HIS A 33 -7.39 -10.24 12.04
CA HIS A 33 -7.67 -11.41 12.89
C HIS A 33 -6.88 -11.42 14.20
N CYS A 34 -6.05 -10.41 14.45
CA CYS A 34 -5.24 -10.27 15.68
C CYS A 34 -5.65 -9.04 16.52
N GLY A 35 -6.91 -8.62 16.42
CA GLY A 35 -7.47 -7.55 17.25
C GLY A 35 -7.29 -6.15 16.70
N ALA A 36 -7.04 -6.00 15.39
CA ALA A 36 -7.16 -4.72 14.73
C ALA A 36 -8.61 -4.45 14.32
N GLU A 37 -9.01 -3.20 14.41
CA GLU A 37 -10.35 -2.73 14.08
C GLU A 37 -10.29 -1.81 12.86
N LYS A 38 -11.29 -1.93 11.96
CA LYS A 38 -11.45 -0.99 10.86
C LYS A 38 -11.85 0.37 11.42
N VAL A 39 -11.23 1.40 10.87
CA VAL A 39 -11.48 2.78 11.24
C VAL A 39 -11.67 3.61 9.97
N ASP A 40 -12.38 4.72 10.09
CA ASP A 40 -12.45 5.73 9.06
C ASP A 40 -11.19 6.64 9.08
N ARG A 41 -11.10 7.49 8.08
CA ARG A 41 -9.98 8.43 7.92
C ARG A 41 -9.93 9.45 9.07
N GLU A 42 -11.08 9.88 9.58
CA GLU A 42 -11.17 10.87 10.64
C GLU A 42 -10.64 10.31 11.95
N GLN A 43 -11.03 9.09 12.29
CA GLN A 43 -10.51 8.35 13.45
C GLN A 43 -9.00 8.13 13.34
N LEU A 44 -8.50 7.76 12.15
CA LEU A 44 -7.06 7.64 11.90
C LEU A 44 -6.31 8.96 12.15
N PHE A 45 -6.89 10.09 11.73
CA PHE A 45 -6.24 11.40 11.85
C PHE A 45 -6.22 11.93 13.28
N GLN A 46 -7.13 11.46 14.13
CA GLN A 46 -7.18 11.79 15.55
C GLN A 46 -6.16 11.03 16.39
N VAL A 47 -5.51 9.98 15.85
CA VAL A 47 -4.51 9.21 16.61
C VAL A 47 -3.34 10.10 17.01
N PRO A 48 -3.08 10.28 18.31
CA PRO A 48 -1.97 11.10 18.77
C PRO A 48 -0.63 10.44 18.43
N THR A 49 0.34 11.26 18.05
CA THR A 49 1.70 10.77 17.85
C THR A 49 2.47 10.88 19.15
N PRO A 50 3.08 9.81 19.66
CA PRO A 50 3.84 9.85 20.89
C PRO A 50 5.08 10.73 20.77
N HIS A 51 5.60 11.17 21.89
CA HIS A 51 6.87 11.90 21.94
C HIS A 51 8.02 11.02 21.48
N GLY A 52 8.92 11.60 20.69
CA GLY A 52 10.15 10.92 20.27
C GLY A 52 11.16 10.76 21.42
N THR A 53 12.12 9.89 21.21
CA THR A 53 13.30 9.75 22.08
C THR A 53 14.56 10.25 21.36
N ARG A 54 15.73 10.11 21.97
CA ARG A 54 17.01 10.49 21.36
C ARG A 54 17.29 9.75 20.04
N THR A 55 16.79 8.52 19.90
CA THR A 55 17.08 7.65 18.74
C THR A 55 15.83 7.26 17.94
N TRP A 56 14.63 7.47 18.48
CA TRP A 56 13.38 7.09 17.85
C TRP A 56 12.48 8.31 17.64
N PHE A 57 12.06 8.52 16.41
CA PHE A 57 11.26 9.65 15.96
C PHE A 57 9.99 9.14 15.30
N PRO A 58 8.87 9.02 16.04
CA PRO A 58 7.62 8.48 15.51
C PRO A 58 7.07 9.36 14.40
N LEU A 59 6.57 8.73 13.35
CA LEU A 59 5.90 9.39 12.24
C LEU A 59 4.38 9.35 12.46
N PRO A 60 3.67 10.50 12.40
CA PRO A 60 2.20 10.48 12.47
C PRO A 60 1.60 9.60 11.39
N HIS A 61 0.60 8.78 11.73
CA HIS A 61 -0.08 7.91 10.76
C HIS A 61 -0.63 8.70 9.56
N ARG A 62 -1.30 9.83 9.85
CA ARG A 62 -1.83 10.75 8.83
C ARG A 62 -0.76 11.27 7.87
N THR A 63 0.45 11.52 8.37
CA THR A 63 1.53 12.07 7.54
C THR A 63 2.05 11.04 6.54
N ILE A 64 2.16 9.77 6.97
CA ILE A 64 2.58 8.68 6.08
C ILE A 64 1.53 8.44 5.01
N LEU A 65 0.24 8.38 5.38
CA LEU A 65 -0.85 8.24 4.42
C LEU A 65 -0.84 9.38 3.41
N GLY A 66 -0.80 10.64 3.89
CA GLY A 66 -0.79 11.82 3.02
C GLY A 66 0.42 11.89 2.08
N GLU A 67 1.60 11.43 2.52
CA GLU A 67 2.77 11.37 1.65
C GLU A 67 2.59 10.33 0.54
N VAL A 68 2.10 9.13 0.87
CA VAL A 68 1.82 8.08 -0.13
C VAL A 68 0.78 8.56 -1.14
N GLU A 69 -0.30 9.16 -0.70
CA GLU A 69 -1.34 9.72 -1.57
C GLU A 69 -0.81 10.83 -2.48
N THR A 70 -0.03 11.76 -1.92
CA THR A 70 0.57 12.84 -2.70
C THR A 70 1.44 12.29 -3.83
N GLN A 71 2.26 11.28 -3.55
CA GLN A 71 3.12 10.67 -4.57
C GLN A 71 2.32 9.89 -5.62
N LEU A 72 1.28 9.15 -5.22
CA LEU A 72 0.40 8.46 -6.14
C LEU A 72 -0.31 9.42 -7.09
N LEU A 73 -0.95 10.46 -6.55
CA LEU A 73 -1.68 11.46 -7.33
C LEU A 73 -0.75 12.24 -8.27
N SER A 74 0.43 12.64 -7.79
CA SER A 74 1.42 13.35 -8.63
C SER A 74 1.98 12.50 -9.76
N SER A 75 1.94 11.18 -9.62
CA SER A 75 2.34 10.21 -10.65
C SER A 75 1.18 9.75 -11.56
N GLY A 76 0.04 10.42 -11.49
CA GLY A 76 -1.12 10.16 -12.36
C GLY A 76 -2.03 9.03 -11.91
N PHE A 77 -1.76 8.40 -10.76
CA PHE A 77 -2.66 7.38 -10.21
C PHE A 77 -3.94 8.02 -9.66
N LYS A 78 -5.06 7.33 -9.83
CA LYS A 78 -6.32 7.62 -9.13
C LYS A 78 -6.47 6.63 -7.97
N ILE A 79 -6.86 7.13 -6.80
CA ILE A 79 -7.23 6.29 -5.65
C ILE A 79 -8.73 6.04 -5.77
N THR A 80 -9.10 4.77 -5.95
CA THR A 80 -10.48 4.34 -6.20
C THR A 80 -11.18 3.77 -4.96
N GLY A 81 -10.40 3.46 -3.92
CA GLY A 81 -10.92 3.00 -2.64
C GLY A 81 -9.83 2.96 -1.59
N GLU A 82 -10.25 2.94 -0.33
CA GLU A 82 -9.35 2.86 0.81
C GLU A 82 -9.96 2.05 1.96
N THR A 83 -9.12 1.44 2.74
CA THR A 83 -9.50 0.79 4.01
C THR A 83 -8.39 1.02 5.01
N HIS A 84 -8.76 1.44 6.21
CA HIS A 84 -7.83 1.69 7.31
C HIS A 84 -8.19 0.81 8.50
N ALA A 85 -7.18 0.44 9.28
CA ALA A 85 -7.36 -0.26 10.53
C ALA A 85 -6.31 0.16 11.55
N LEU A 86 -6.70 0.10 12.80
CA LEU A 86 -5.85 0.39 13.95
C LEU A 86 -5.84 -0.80 14.91
N SER A 87 -4.74 -1.01 15.58
CA SER A 87 -4.65 -1.94 16.71
C SER A 87 -3.81 -1.35 17.84
N ARG A 88 -3.84 -2.02 19.00
CA ARG A 88 -3.09 -1.58 20.19
C ARG A 88 -3.40 -0.13 20.58
N ALA A 89 -4.69 0.19 20.72
CA ALA A 89 -5.18 1.54 21.04
C ALA A 89 -4.62 2.62 20.08
N GLY A 90 -4.59 2.31 18.78
CA GLY A 90 -4.08 3.24 17.76
C GLY A 90 -2.56 3.25 17.56
N ALA A 91 -1.80 2.48 18.36
CA ALA A 91 -0.35 2.44 18.21
C ALA A 91 0.13 1.81 16.90
N ARG A 92 -0.71 1.00 16.24
CA ARG A 92 -0.38 0.33 14.97
C ARG A 92 -1.42 0.66 13.92
N TYR A 93 -0.94 1.10 12.78
CA TYR A 93 -1.73 1.47 11.63
C TYR A 93 -1.47 0.54 10.45
N PHE A 94 -2.57 0.17 9.80
CA PHE A 94 -2.62 -0.60 8.56
C PHE A 94 -3.55 0.11 7.59
N GLY A 95 -3.09 0.31 6.37
CA GLY A 95 -3.89 0.94 5.31
C GLY A 95 -3.77 0.17 4.00
N VAL A 96 -4.84 0.11 3.24
CA VAL A 96 -4.86 -0.43 1.88
C VAL A 96 -5.59 0.56 0.98
N LEU A 97 -4.93 0.99 -0.09
CA LEU A 97 -5.48 1.86 -1.12
C LEU A 97 -5.64 1.07 -2.41
N SER A 98 -6.82 1.10 -3.00
CA SER A 98 -7.01 0.67 -4.39
C SER A 98 -6.62 1.81 -5.31
N VAL A 99 -5.85 1.52 -6.34
CA VAL A 99 -5.35 2.53 -7.28
C VAL A 99 -5.60 2.11 -8.72
N SER A 100 -5.72 3.10 -9.60
CA SER A 100 -5.86 2.90 -11.04
C SER A 100 -5.02 3.91 -11.81
N LEU A 101 -4.60 3.51 -13.02
CA LEU A 101 -4.04 4.41 -14.02
C LEU A 101 -4.93 4.42 -15.26
N PRO A 102 -5.17 5.57 -15.90
CA PRO A 102 -6.02 5.67 -17.09
C PRO A 102 -5.59 4.76 -18.26
N ALA A 103 -4.29 4.47 -18.35
CA ALA A 103 -3.70 3.66 -19.41
C ALA A 103 -3.76 2.15 -19.17
N MET A 104 -4.36 1.67 -18.08
CA MET A 104 -4.37 0.26 -17.70
C MET A 104 -5.74 -0.39 -17.88
N SER A 105 -5.75 -1.58 -18.47
CA SER A 105 -6.92 -2.46 -18.45
C SER A 105 -7.05 -3.07 -17.05
N GLN A 106 -8.24 -2.95 -16.42
CA GLN A 106 -8.49 -3.40 -15.05
C GLN A 106 -9.70 -4.32 -14.95
N ALA A 107 -9.94 -5.14 -15.97
CA ALA A 107 -11.15 -5.95 -16.03
C ALA A 107 -11.21 -7.06 -14.95
N ASP A 108 -10.05 -7.65 -14.57
CA ASP A 108 -10.05 -8.88 -13.75
C ASP A 108 -9.29 -8.78 -12.43
N TYR A 109 -8.54 -7.71 -12.19
CA TYR A 109 -7.78 -7.52 -10.94
C TYR A 109 -7.64 -6.03 -10.59
N SER A 110 -7.31 -5.76 -9.34
CA SER A 110 -7.13 -4.41 -8.82
C SER A 110 -5.69 -4.19 -8.39
N TRP A 111 -5.18 -3.01 -8.67
CA TRP A 111 -3.89 -2.57 -8.15
C TRP A 111 -4.08 -2.02 -6.73
N VAL A 112 -3.25 -2.46 -5.83
CA VAL A 112 -3.34 -2.07 -4.43
C VAL A 112 -2.01 -1.61 -3.86
N VAL A 113 -2.09 -0.62 -2.99
CA VAL A 113 -0.96 -0.11 -2.20
C VAL A 113 -1.28 -0.30 -0.73
N GLY A 114 -0.46 -1.09 -0.06
CA GLY A 114 -0.55 -1.33 1.38
C GLY A 114 0.40 -0.41 2.14
N ILE A 115 -0.06 0.11 3.27
CA ILE A 115 0.68 1.01 4.15
C ILE A 115 0.68 0.41 5.55
N ARG A 116 1.79 0.55 6.27
CA ARG A 116 1.84 0.29 7.70
C ARG A 116 2.72 1.29 8.44
N ASN A 117 2.38 1.53 9.70
CA ASN A 117 3.17 2.36 10.60
C ASN A 117 2.94 1.95 12.05
N SER A 118 3.96 2.09 12.91
CA SER A 118 3.82 1.80 14.34
C SER A 118 4.36 2.93 15.22
N HIS A 119 3.63 3.21 16.29
CA HIS A 119 4.01 4.11 17.38
C HIS A 119 4.56 3.35 18.60
N ASP A 120 4.57 2.03 18.56
CA ASP A 120 5.06 1.12 19.61
C ASP A 120 6.40 0.47 19.25
N GLN A 121 7.10 0.97 18.23
CA GLN A 121 8.39 0.48 17.76
C GLN A 121 8.41 -0.96 17.20
N THR A 122 7.25 -1.60 17.05
CA THR A 122 7.14 -3.00 16.62
C THR A 122 7.66 -3.21 15.19
N TYR A 123 7.43 -2.25 14.30
CA TYR A 123 7.87 -2.33 12.91
C TYR A 123 8.13 -0.94 12.31
N PRO A 124 8.92 -0.87 11.24
CA PRO A 124 9.17 0.38 10.53
C PRO A 124 7.93 0.86 9.77
N ALA A 125 7.86 2.16 9.49
CA ALA A 125 6.98 2.68 8.47
C ALA A 125 7.27 2.00 7.14
N GLY A 126 6.23 1.63 6.39
CA GLY A 126 6.42 0.90 5.15
C GLY A 126 5.26 1.01 4.18
N LEU A 127 5.59 0.74 2.92
CA LEU A 127 4.67 0.65 1.80
C LEU A 127 4.95 -0.63 1.02
N VAL A 128 3.90 -1.29 0.58
CA VAL A 128 3.94 -2.37 -0.40
C VAL A 128 2.97 -2.06 -1.52
N ALA A 129 3.23 -2.56 -2.71
CA ALA A 129 2.31 -2.39 -3.82
C ALA A 129 2.32 -3.60 -4.75
N GLY A 130 1.20 -3.85 -5.43
CA GLY A 130 1.03 -4.96 -6.36
C GLY A 130 -0.42 -5.22 -6.72
N THR A 131 -0.68 -6.28 -7.48
CA THR A 131 -2.03 -6.79 -7.76
C THR A 131 -2.60 -7.53 -6.57
N ARG A 132 -1.74 -8.11 -5.76
CA ARG A 132 -2.10 -8.77 -4.53
C ARG A 132 -1.15 -8.33 -3.43
N VAL A 133 -1.65 -7.51 -2.52
CA VAL A 133 -0.92 -7.01 -1.36
C VAL A 133 -1.51 -7.63 -0.11
N PHE A 134 -0.66 -8.14 0.75
CA PHE A 134 -1.04 -8.61 2.08
C PHE A 134 -0.66 -7.57 3.11
N VAL A 135 -1.65 -6.99 3.74
CA VAL A 135 -1.51 -6.16 4.94
C VAL A 135 -2.32 -6.81 6.04
N CYS A 136 -1.67 -7.32 7.04
CA CYS A 136 -2.29 -8.07 8.12
C CYS A 136 -1.86 -7.51 9.47
N ASP A 137 -2.78 -7.51 10.42
CA ASP A 137 -2.53 -7.14 11.81
C ASP A 137 -1.60 -8.14 12.54
N ASN A 138 -1.38 -9.32 11.95
CA ASN A 138 -0.33 -10.28 12.35
C ASN A 138 1.01 -10.03 11.64
N LEU A 139 1.32 -8.79 11.28
CA LEU A 139 2.59 -8.33 10.72
C LEU A 139 2.94 -8.84 9.31
N ALA A 140 2.08 -9.60 8.62
CA ALA A 140 2.29 -9.93 7.22
C ALA A 140 2.20 -8.65 6.36
N PHE A 141 3.27 -8.37 5.61
CA PHE A 141 3.40 -7.18 4.80
C PHE A 141 4.22 -7.50 3.56
N SER A 142 3.55 -7.86 2.47
CA SER A 142 4.18 -8.31 1.23
C SER A 142 3.45 -7.80 -0.01
N GLY A 143 4.19 -7.67 -1.11
CA GLY A 143 3.73 -7.22 -2.42
C GLY A 143 4.92 -7.21 -3.39
N GLU A 144 4.68 -6.92 -4.67
CA GLU A 144 5.72 -6.88 -5.72
C GLU A 144 6.73 -5.75 -5.51
N VAL A 145 6.29 -4.65 -4.92
CA VAL A 145 7.16 -3.55 -4.48
C VAL A 145 7.07 -3.43 -2.98
N ARG A 146 8.19 -3.35 -2.30
CA ARG A 146 8.25 -3.15 -0.86
C ARG A 146 9.31 -2.14 -0.50
N ILE A 147 8.94 -1.13 0.28
CA ILE A 147 9.85 -0.21 0.93
C ILE A 147 9.54 -0.13 2.43
N SER A 148 10.56 0.17 3.21
CA SER A 148 10.37 0.44 4.64
C SER A 148 11.45 1.37 5.17
N ARG A 149 11.12 2.15 6.21
CA ARG A 149 12.05 3.05 6.88
C ARG A 149 11.84 3.04 8.39
N LYS A 150 12.91 2.80 9.15
CA LYS A 150 12.90 2.92 10.62
C LYS A 150 12.59 4.35 11.04
N HIS A 151 12.00 4.53 12.20
CA HIS A 151 11.63 5.82 12.79
C HIS A 151 12.87 6.51 13.41
N ILE A 152 13.74 7.04 12.58
CA ILE A 152 14.95 7.79 12.96
C ILE A 152 14.80 9.27 12.59
N ARG A 153 15.71 10.13 13.03
CA ARG A 153 15.64 11.59 12.84
C ARG A 153 15.29 12.05 11.42
N HIS A 154 15.77 11.37 10.40
CA HIS A 154 15.54 11.73 8.99
C HIS A 154 14.49 10.84 8.31
N ALA A 155 13.76 10.02 9.08
CA ALA A 155 12.82 9.04 8.53
C ALA A 155 11.79 9.66 7.59
N MET A 156 11.26 10.84 7.90
CA MET A 156 10.25 11.50 7.06
C MET A 156 10.81 11.92 5.70
N ARG A 157 11.98 12.54 5.68
CA ARG A 157 12.66 12.92 4.44
C ARG A 157 12.97 11.69 3.58
N ASP A 158 13.53 10.68 4.21
CA ASP A 158 13.94 9.46 3.52
C ASP A 158 12.73 8.67 3.01
N LEU A 159 11.64 8.62 3.78
CA LEU A 159 10.39 7.98 3.37
C LEU A 159 9.80 8.66 2.13
N ARG A 160 9.82 9.99 2.09
CA ARG A 160 9.36 10.77 0.93
C ARG A 160 10.13 10.37 -0.35
N HIS A 161 11.46 10.36 -0.30
CA HIS A 161 12.27 9.96 -1.45
C HIS A 161 12.07 8.50 -1.85
N LEU A 162 11.97 7.60 -0.87
CA LEU A 162 11.71 6.19 -1.12
C LEU A 162 10.33 5.95 -1.72
N THR A 163 9.30 6.64 -1.21
CA THR A 163 7.93 6.55 -1.72
C THR A 163 7.85 7.09 -3.15
N ALA A 164 8.42 8.27 -3.42
CA ALA A 164 8.46 8.84 -4.75
C ALA A 164 9.11 7.90 -5.77
N ARG A 165 10.27 7.31 -5.40
CA ARG A 165 10.97 6.34 -6.26
C ARG A 165 10.16 5.05 -6.45
N ALA A 166 9.54 4.53 -5.40
CA ALA A 166 8.72 3.32 -5.49
C ALA A 166 7.49 3.56 -6.37
N VAL A 167 6.77 4.66 -6.16
CA VAL A 167 5.60 5.03 -6.96
C VAL A 167 5.98 5.27 -8.42
N GLY A 168 7.13 5.92 -8.69
CA GLY A 168 7.64 6.09 -10.05
C GLY A 168 7.90 4.76 -10.79
N GLN A 169 8.25 3.69 -10.07
CA GLN A 169 8.44 2.36 -10.63
C GLN A 169 7.14 1.55 -10.76
N LEU A 170 6.06 1.95 -10.08
CA LEU A 170 4.81 1.19 -10.09
C LEU A 170 4.16 1.17 -11.46
N GLY A 171 4.16 2.28 -12.17
CA GLY A 171 3.57 2.37 -13.52
C GLY A 171 4.15 1.33 -14.46
N ASP A 172 5.48 1.27 -14.58
CA ASP A 172 6.17 0.33 -15.44
C ASP A 172 5.94 -1.14 -15.00
N LYS A 173 5.99 -1.41 -13.70
CA LYS A 173 5.75 -2.75 -13.16
C LYS A 173 4.32 -3.20 -13.38
N PHE A 174 3.37 -2.32 -13.21
CA PHE A 174 1.96 -2.61 -13.45
C PHE A 174 1.69 -2.89 -14.94
N LEU A 175 2.25 -2.08 -15.85
CA LEU A 175 2.16 -2.35 -17.29
C LEU A 175 2.77 -3.70 -17.69
N GLN A 176 3.93 -4.04 -17.14
CA GLN A 176 4.56 -5.34 -17.39
C GLN A 176 3.71 -6.51 -16.88
N LEU A 177 3.05 -6.36 -15.74
CA LEU A 177 2.15 -7.37 -15.19
C LEU A 177 0.88 -7.50 -16.04
N ASP A 178 0.30 -6.38 -16.48
CA ASP A 178 -0.85 -6.33 -17.38
C ASP A 178 -0.55 -7.10 -18.68
N GLN A 179 0.56 -6.77 -19.35
CA GLN A 179 1.02 -7.45 -20.54
C GLN A 179 1.23 -8.97 -20.32
N ARG A 180 1.75 -9.35 -19.15
CA ARG A 180 1.94 -10.76 -18.79
C ARG A 180 0.62 -11.49 -18.60
N VAL A 181 -0.34 -10.87 -17.93
CA VAL A 181 -1.68 -11.42 -17.73
C VAL A 181 -2.39 -11.59 -19.08
N ASP A 182 -2.34 -10.59 -19.95
CA ASP A 182 -2.92 -10.65 -21.27
C ASP A 182 -2.27 -11.74 -22.14
N ALA A 183 -0.95 -11.89 -22.05
CA ALA A 183 -0.24 -12.97 -22.72
C ALA A 183 -0.66 -14.36 -22.19
N TYR A 184 -0.98 -14.51 -20.90
CA TYR A 184 -1.50 -15.75 -20.33
C TYR A 184 -2.94 -16.02 -20.78
N LYS A 185 -3.81 -15.00 -20.80
CA LYS A 185 -5.19 -15.14 -21.28
C LYS A 185 -5.26 -15.55 -22.76
N GLY A 186 -4.33 -15.06 -23.57
CA GLY A 186 -4.23 -15.42 -24.99
C GLY A 186 -3.71 -16.85 -25.25
N ARG A 187 -3.25 -17.57 -24.23
CA ARG A 187 -2.74 -18.95 -24.38
C ARG A 187 -3.80 -19.97 -23.98
N GLY A 188 -4.39 -20.61 -24.97
CA GLY A 188 -5.20 -21.82 -24.75
C GLY A 188 -4.36 -22.93 -24.12
N ILE A 189 -4.90 -23.58 -23.09
CA ILE A 189 -4.31 -24.75 -22.46
C ILE A 189 -5.31 -25.90 -22.55
N ASN A 190 -4.84 -27.08 -22.94
CA ASN A 190 -5.63 -28.33 -22.91
C ASN A 190 -5.38 -29.09 -21.61
N ASP A 191 -6.26 -30.05 -21.29
CA ASP A 191 -6.20 -30.81 -20.04
C ASP A 191 -4.83 -31.46 -19.75
N PRO A 192 -4.14 -32.14 -20.72
CA PRO A 192 -2.81 -32.69 -20.48
C PRO A 192 -1.78 -31.62 -20.06
N LYS A 193 -1.80 -30.45 -20.70
CA LYS A 193 -0.89 -29.36 -20.33
C LYS A 193 -1.27 -28.72 -18.98
N ALA A 194 -2.57 -28.67 -18.65
CA ALA A 194 -3.02 -28.20 -17.35
C ALA A 194 -2.53 -29.14 -16.23
N HIS A 195 -2.66 -30.47 -16.43
CA HIS A 195 -2.16 -31.46 -15.49
C HIS A 195 -0.62 -31.35 -15.32
N ASP A 196 0.13 -31.26 -16.43
CA ASP A 196 1.60 -31.09 -16.37
C ASP A 196 2.00 -29.82 -15.59
N LEU A 197 1.27 -28.70 -15.78
CA LEU A 197 1.50 -27.48 -15.03
C LEU A 197 1.23 -27.64 -13.53
N VAL A 198 0.16 -28.32 -13.15
CA VAL A 198 -0.16 -28.61 -11.75
C VAL A 198 0.94 -29.45 -11.11
N ILE A 199 1.37 -30.53 -11.77
CA ILE A 199 2.45 -31.38 -11.27
C ILE A 199 3.74 -30.57 -11.09
N ARG A 200 4.14 -29.77 -12.08
CA ARG A 200 5.32 -28.90 -11.96
C ARG A 200 5.20 -27.87 -10.85
N ALA A 201 4.00 -27.33 -10.61
CA ALA A 201 3.78 -26.39 -9.52
C ALA A 201 3.95 -27.07 -8.14
N VAL A 202 3.58 -28.34 -8.01
CA VAL A 202 3.86 -29.15 -6.81
C VAL A 202 5.35 -29.44 -6.68
N ASP A 203 6.00 -29.89 -7.75
CA ASP A 203 7.42 -30.26 -7.76
C ASP A 203 8.32 -29.06 -7.38
N CYS A 204 7.99 -27.86 -7.87
CA CYS A 204 8.71 -26.64 -7.50
C CYS A 204 8.21 -25.97 -6.21
N GLN A 205 7.33 -26.65 -5.47
CA GLN A 205 6.75 -26.18 -4.20
C GLN A 205 5.99 -24.83 -4.28
N ALA A 206 5.50 -24.46 -5.46
CA ALA A 206 4.64 -23.29 -5.64
C ALA A 206 3.24 -23.52 -5.05
N ILE A 207 2.76 -24.77 -5.06
CA ILE A 207 1.54 -25.24 -4.39
C ILE A 207 1.82 -26.54 -3.66
N THR A 208 1.00 -26.87 -2.66
CA THR A 208 1.05 -28.18 -1.99
C THR A 208 0.04 -29.14 -2.63
N ALA A 209 0.28 -30.44 -2.52
CA ALA A 209 -0.64 -31.46 -3.04
C ALA A 209 -2.06 -31.34 -2.47
N SER A 210 -2.20 -30.84 -1.24
CA SER A 210 -3.51 -30.57 -0.59
C SER A 210 -4.28 -29.39 -1.18
N GLN A 211 -3.67 -28.59 -2.04
CA GLN A 211 -4.30 -27.46 -2.74
C GLN A 211 -4.80 -27.84 -4.14
N ILE A 212 -4.57 -29.07 -4.55
CA ILE A 212 -5.14 -29.61 -5.80
C ILE A 212 -6.59 -29.98 -5.50
N PRO A 213 -7.59 -29.49 -6.29
CA PRO A 213 -8.99 -29.79 -6.08
C PRO A 213 -9.33 -31.26 -6.35
#